data_c4950e824d3a8c8086c96f6aa52d4a64
#
_entry.id   c4950e824d3a8c8086c96f6aa52d4a64
#
_cell.length_a   1.000
_cell.length_b   1.000
_cell.length_c   1.000
_cell.angle_alpha   90.00
_cell.angle_beta   90.00
_cell.angle_gamma   90.00
#
_symmetry.space_group_name_H-M   'P 1'
#
loop_
_entity.id
_entity.type
_entity.pdbx_description
1 polymer ?
#
loop_
_entity_poly.entity_id
_entity_poly.type
_entity_poly.pdbx_seq_one_letter_code
_entity_poly.pdbx_strand_id
1 'polypeptide(L)'
;MKMNDKLTIRDAVTIPFLVILLILGATYGINFMQKQTDPWLDPVITKGELDSTKWIKENTKSTDKFQSDIFGGELIMGMTTRTAIVGGDWANAPDPVSNMKDSQKIYVTISASEANALCKKYNLTYAFVPLNRNVYCGFGWTSINKNKFNNTNYFQLTYSNDDVKIFKVV
;
A
#
# COMPACT_ATOMS: atom_id res chain seq x y z
N MET A 1 -12.70 -62.38 -9.40
CA MET A 1 -12.72 -61.94 -8.01
C MET A 1 -13.64 -60.71 -7.95
N LYS A 2 -14.91 -60.88 -7.55
CA LYS A 2 -15.87 -59.76 -7.45
C LYS A 2 -15.71 -59.15 -6.07
N MET A 3 -15.05 -58.02 -5.94
CA MET A 3 -15.11 -57.19 -4.74
C MET A 3 -16.49 -56.59 -4.64
N ASN A 4 -17.31 -57.12 -3.76
CA ASN A 4 -18.62 -56.61 -3.40
C ASN A 4 -18.38 -55.67 -2.19
N ASP A 5 -17.77 -54.51 -2.43
CA ASP A 5 -17.67 -53.50 -1.39
C ASP A 5 -19.03 -52.85 -1.20
N LYS A 6 -19.81 -53.38 -0.31
CA LYS A 6 -21.03 -52.70 0.15
C LYS A 6 -20.59 -51.49 0.98
N LEU A 7 -20.88 -50.30 0.45
CA LEU A 7 -20.76 -49.07 1.22
C LEU A 7 -21.43 -49.28 2.58
N THR A 8 -20.69 -49.06 3.65
CA THR A 8 -21.25 -49.12 5.01
C THR A 8 -21.98 -47.80 5.30
N ILE A 9 -22.91 -47.81 6.25
CA ILE A 9 -23.60 -46.60 6.71
C ILE A 9 -22.60 -45.52 7.14
N ARG A 10 -21.49 -45.95 7.70
CA ARG A 10 -20.36 -45.07 8.07
C ARG A 10 -19.78 -44.38 6.85
N ASP A 11 -19.54 -45.08 5.76
CA ASP A 11 -19.00 -44.51 4.52
C ASP A 11 -19.97 -43.55 3.86
N ALA A 12 -21.29 -43.87 3.94
CA ALA A 12 -22.37 -43.04 3.42
C ALA A 12 -22.45 -41.66 4.10
N VAL A 13 -22.00 -41.53 5.35
CA VAL A 13 -21.93 -40.25 6.08
C VAL A 13 -20.56 -39.61 5.97
N THR A 14 -19.49 -40.40 6.08
CA THR A 14 -18.11 -39.86 6.10
C THR A 14 -17.70 -39.28 4.73
N ILE A 15 -18.06 -39.92 3.63
CA ILE A 15 -17.70 -39.44 2.28
C ILE A 15 -18.31 -38.07 1.98
N PRO A 16 -19.65 -37.85 2.12
CA PRO A 16 -20.22 -36.52 1.91
C PRO A 16 -19.65 -35.45 2.83
N PHE A 17 -19.37 -35.78 4.08
CA PHE A 17 -18.77 -34.85 5.04
C PHE A 17 -17.36 -34.41 4.60
N LEU A 18 -16.50 -35.35 4.15
CA LEU A 18 -15.20 -35.05 3.63
C LEU A 18 -15.25 -34.21 2.34
N VAL A 19 -16.21 -34.49 1.45
CA VAL A 19 -16.43 -33.72 0.22
C VAL A 19 -16.83 -32.27 0.56
N ILE A 20 -17.73 -32.09 1.53
CA ILE A 20 -18.14 -30.75 1.98
C ILE A 20 -16.94 -30.01 2.58
N LEU A 21 -16.14 -30.63 3.43
CA LEU A 21 -14.94 -30.02 4.00
C LEU A 21 -13.94 -29.61 2.92
N LEU A 22 -13.77 -30.46 1.90
CA LEU A 22 -12.86 -30.17 0.78
C LEU A 22 -13.35 -28.99 -0.05
N ILE A 23 -14.65 -28.91 -0.34
CA ILE A 23 -15.26 -27.79 -1.05
C ILE A 23 -15.12 -26.48 -0.24
N LEU A 24 -15.42 -26.52 1.06
CA LEU A 24 -15.28 -25.35 1.94
C LEU A 24 -13.82 -24.90 2.03
N GLY A 25 -12.88 -25.84 2.17
CA GLY A 25 -11.47 -25.55 2.22
C GLY A 25 -10.95 -24.96 0.89
N ALA A 26 -11.38 -25.52 -0.23
CA ALA A 26 -11.00 -25.02 -1.55
C ALA A 26 -11.56 -23.61 -1.81
N THR A 27 -12.84 -23.38 -1.51
CA THR A 27 -13.47 -22.05 -1.68
C THR A 27 -12.83 -21.00 -0.80
N TYR A 28 -12.55 -21.33 0.46
CA TYR A 28 -11.84 -20.42 1.37
C TYR A 28 -10.43 -20.13 0.86
N GLY A 29 -9.70 -21.16 0.44
CA GLY A 29 -8.33 -21.03 -0.10
C GLY A 29 -8.28 -20.16 -1.35
N ILE A 30 -9.20 -20.38 -2.31
CA ILE A 30 -9.30 -19.58 -3.54
C ILE A 30 -9.59 -18.12 -3.21
N ASN A 31 -10.59 -17.84 -2.37
CA ASN A 31 -10.94 -16.48 -1.97
C ASN A 31 -9.79 -15.79 -1.23
N PHE A 32 -9.08 -16.53 -0.37
CA PHE A 32 -7.91 -15.99 0.33
C PHE A 32 -6.79 -15.64 -0.66
N MET A 33 -6.46 -16.55 -1.57
CA MET A 33 -5.42 -16.32 -2.59
C MET A 33 -5.77 -15.15 -3.50
N GLN A 34 -7.02 -15.04 -3.97
CA GLN A 34 -7.46 -13.90 -4.76
C GLN A 34 -7.24 -12.57 -4.05
N LYS A 35 -7.67 -12.45 -2.79
CA LYS A 35 -7.44 -11.22 -1.99
C LYS A 35 -5.95 -10.85 -1.83
N GLN A 36 -5.06 -11.84 -1.85
CA GLN A 36 -3.62 -11.59 -1.75
C GLN A 36 -3.01 -11.20 -3.10
N THR A 37 -3.55 -11.73 -4.21
CA THR A 37 -2.98 -11.53 -5.54
C THR A 37 -3.59 -10.35 -6.30
N ASP A 38 -4.89 -10.07 -6.12
CA ASP A 38 -5.58 -8.97 -6.83
C ASP A 38 -4.84 -7.63 -6.77
N PRO A 39 -4.31 -7.19 -5.61
CA PRO A 39 -3.57 -5.93 -5.55
C PRO A 39 -2.29 -5.89 -6.39
N TRP A 40 -1.75 -7.05 -6.78
CA TRP A 40 -0.54 -7.17 -7.61
C TRP A 40 -0.85 -7.34 -9.10
N LEU A 41 -2.11 -7.61 -9.45
CA LEU A 41 -2.56 -7.72 -10.85
C LEU A 41 -2.92 -6.37 -11.45
N ASP A 42 -3.31 -5.42 -10.60
CA ASP A 42 -3.60 -4.05 -11.02
C ASP A 42 -2.30 -3.24 -11.17
N PRO A 43 -2.28 -2.21 -12.03
CA PRO A 43 -1.17 -1.28 -12.09
C PRO A 43 -0.89 -0.66 -10.71
N VAL A 44 0.31 -0.89 -10.18
CA VAL A 44 0.73 -0.35 -8.86
C VAL A 44 0.96 1.16 -8.87
N ILE A 45 1.05 1.75 -10.07
CA ILE A 45 1.16 3.19 -10.31
C ILE A 45 0.14 3.56 -11.38
N THR A 46 -0.62 4.63 -11.13
CA THR A 46 -1.60 5.15 -12.09
C THR A 46 -0.95 6.14 -13.06
N LYS A 47 -1.64 6.43 -14.16
CA LYS A 47 -1.17 7.42 -15.13
C LYS A 47 -1.04 8.82 -14.50
N GLY A 48 -1.99 9.24 -13.67
CA GLY A 48 -1.93 10.54 -13.01
C GLY A 48 -0.81 10.65 -11.98
N GLU A 49 -0.44 9.53 -11.31
CA GLU A 49 0.75 9.50 -10.47
C GLU A 49 2.01 9.69 -11.30
N LEU A 50 2.13 9.00 -12.45
CA LEU A 50 3.25 9.19 -13.38
C LEU A 50 3.31 10.64 -13.90
N ASP A 51 2.20 11.20 -14.33
CA ASP A 51 2.12 12.58 -14.83
C ASP A 51 2.53 13.62 -13.75
N SER A 52 2.27 13.33 -12.46
CA SER A 52 2.64 14.19 -11.34
C SER A 52 4.16 14.36 -11.17
N THR A 53 4.95 13.42 -11.67
CA THR A 53 6.43 13.49 -11.57
C THR A 53 7.01 14.70 -12.30
N LYS A 54 6.35 15.13 -13.39
CA LYS A 54 6.72 16.37 -14.08
C LYS A 54 6.59 17.56 -13.16
N TRP A 55 5.44 17.69 -12.47
CA TRP A 55 5.22 18.76 -11.52
C TRP A 55 6.25 18.72 -10.38
N ILE A 56 6.51 17.53 -9.82
CA ILE A 56 7.52 17.36 -8.77
C ILE A 56 8.88 17.89 -9.25
N LYS A 57 9.31 17.50 -10.45
CA LYS A 57 10.58 17.90 -11.01
C LYS A 57 10.71 19.43 -11.20
N GLU A 58 9.63 20.07 -11.61
CA GLU A 58 9.61 21.50 -11.93
C GLU A 58 9.40 22.39 -10.69
N ASN A 59 8.70 21.90 -9.65
CA ASN A 59 8.21 22.72 -8.53
C ASN A 59 8.85 22.39 -7.17
N THR A 60 9.77 21.41 -7.11
CA THR A 60 10.43 21.03 -5.86
C THR A 60 11.95 21.06 -6.02
N LYS A 61 12.67 21.19 -4.90
CA LYS A 61 14.12 21.18 -4.87
C LYS A 61 14.66 19.74 -4.91
N SER A 62 15.88 19.54 -5.43
CA SER A 62 16.54 18.23 -5.41
C SER A 62 16.76 17.68 -3.99
N THR A 63 16.79 18.55 -2.97
CA THR A 63 16.94 18.19 -1.56
C THR A 63 15.62 17.87 -0.87
N ASP A 64 14.48 18.08 -1.53
CA ASP A 64 13.18 17.80 -0.93
C ASP A 64 12.94 16.30 -0.80
N LYS A 65 12.33 15.92 0.33
CA LYS A 65 12.04 14.53 0.68
C LYS A 65 10.54 14.30 0.73
N PHE A 66 10.14 13.12 0.27
CA PHE A 66 8.74 12.76 0.15
C PHE A 66 8.33 11.66 1.11
N GLN A 67 7.19 11.84 1.78
CA GLN A 67 6.38 10.73 2.26
C GLN A 67 5.79 10.04 1.04
N SER A 68 5.97 8.74 0.94
CA SER A 68 5.37 7.88 -0.09
C SER A 68 5.25 6.44 0.43
N ASP A 69 4.54 5.60 -0.30
CA ASP A 69 4.67 4.16 -0.21
C ASP A 69 5.85 3.68 -1.10
N ILE A 70 6.14 2.39 -1.10
CA ILE A 70 7.28 1.84 -1.85
C ILE A 70 7.18 2.17 -3.33
N PHE A 71 6.02 1.98 -3.96
CA PHE A 71 5.83 2.23 -5.39
C PHE A 71 5.89 3.72 -5.74
N GLY A 72 5.24 4.57 -4.94
CA GLY A 72 5.35 6.02 -5.08
C GLY A 72 6.78 6.52 -4.85
N GLY A 73 7.50 5.93 -3.91
CA GLY A 73 8.90 6.23 -3.66
C GLY A 73 9.81 5.88 -4.84
N GLU A 74 9.66 4.69 -5.41
CA GLU A 74 10.35 4.27 -6.62
C GLU A 74 10.09 5.24 -7.79
N LEU A 75 8.81 5.57 -8.00
CA LEU A 75 8.39 6.51 -9.02
C LEU A 75 9.07 7.88 -8.84
N ILE A 76 9.01 8.44 -7.62
CA ILE A 76 9.57 9.76 -7.31
C ILE A 76 11.08 9.75 -7.48
N MET A 77 11.77 8.77 -6.90
CA MET A 77 13.23 8.67 -6.99
C MET A 77 13.71 8.44 -8.42
N GLY A 78 13.09 7.52 -9.15
CA GLY A 78 13.47 7.16 -10.51
C GLY A 78 13.21 8.27 -11.52
N MET A 79 12.09 8.98 -11.42
CA MET A 79 11.68 9.97 -12.40
C MET A 79 12.13 11.40 -12.08
N THR A 80 12.43 11.70 -10.81
CA THR A 80 12.64 13.10 -10.39
C THR A 80 13.98 13.35 -9.69
N THR A 81 14.71 12.30 -9.29
CA THR A 81 15.91 12.37 -8.46
C THR A 81 15.69 12.98 -7.06
N ARG A 82 14.43 13.08 -6.58
CA ARG A 82 14.12 13.44 -5.18
C ARG A 82 14.16 12.18 -4.33
N THR A 83 14.33 12.35 -3.02
CA THR A 83 14.35 11.23 -2.09
C THR A 83 12.96 10.95 -1.53
N ALA A 84 12.69 9.68 -1.24
CA ALA A 84 11.49 9.24 -0.52
C ALA A 84 11.87 8.54 0.78
N ILE A 85 10.93 8.47 1.75
CA ILE A 85 11.17 7.79 3.02
C ILE A 85 11.33 6.28 2.84
N VAL A 86 10.62 5.71 1.86
CA VAL A 86 10.70 4.30 1.46
C VAL A 86 10.76 4.17 -0.05
N GLY A 87 11.36 3.11 -0.53
CA GLY A 87 11.47 2.76 -1.96
C GLY A 87 11.91 1.31 -2.10
N GLY A 88 12.18 0.84 -3.31
CA GLY A 88 12.51 -0.57 -3.56
C GLY A 88 13.87 -1.02 -3.04
N ASP A 89 14.84 -0.11 -2.95
CA ASP A 89 16.17 -0.43 -2.40
C ASP A 89 16.20 -0.32 -0.85
N TRP A 90 15.20 -0.90 -0.20
CA TRP A 90 15.07 -0.88 1.25
C TRP A 90 16.23 -1.60 1.95
N ALA A 91 16.89 -2.56 1.29
CA ALA A 91 17.98 -3.34 1.88
C ALA A 91 19.21 -2.46 2.21
N ASN A 92 19.43 -1.37 1.47
CA ASN A 92 20.52 -0.44 1.67
C ASN A 92 20.09 0.83 2.43
N ALA A 93 18.81 0.96 2.78
CA ALA A 93 18.32 2.12 3.51
C ALA A 93 18.70 2.03 5.00
N PRO A 94 19.04 3.16 5.65
CA PRO A 94 19.19 3.21 7.10
C PRO A 94 17.85 2.89 7.77
N ASP A 95 17.85 1.90 8.69
CA ASP A 95 16.67 1.47 9.48
C ASP A 95 15.39 1.28 8.64
N PRO A 96 15.42 0.40 7.61
CA PRO A 96 14.33 0.29 6.65
C PRO A 96 13.01 -0.12 7.29
N VAL A 97 13.05 -0.96 8.33
CA VAL A 97 11.86 -1.45 9.03
C VAL A 97 11.13 -0.31 9.75
N SER A 98 11.85 0.59 10.42
CA SER A 98 11.25 1.78 11.05
C SER A 98 10.68 2.74 10.01
N ASN A 99 11.42 2.98 8.92
CA ASN A 99 10.95 3.83 7.83
C ASN A 99 9.64 3.32 7.22
N MET A 100 9.54 2.01 6.95
CA MET A 100 8.33 1.36 6.45
C MET A 100 7.15 1.47 7.43
N LYS A 101 7.39 1.19 8.73
CA LYS A 101 6.36 1.29 9.77
C LYS A 101 5.84 2.72 9.91
N ASP A 102 6.73 3.69 9.97
CA ASP A 102 6.36 5.08 10.15
C ASP A 102 5.70 5.65 8.88
N SER A 103 6.17 5.27 7.68
CA SER A 103 5.49 5.60 6.43
C SER A 103 4.05 5.05 6.40
N GLN A 104 3.84 3.78 6.77
CA GLN A 104 2.50 3.21 6.88
C GLN A 104 1.66 3.96 7.92
N LYS A 105 2.24 4.27 9.09
CA LYS A 105 1.56 5.01 10.15
C LYS A 105 1.12 6.40 9.72
N ILE A 106 1.95 7.12 8.93
CA ILE A 106 1.56 8.41 8.34
C ILE A 106 0.31 8.26 7.48
N TYR A 107 0.16 7.17 6.72
CA TYR A 107 -1.01 6.97 5.88
C TYR A 107 -2.27 6.54 6.66
N VAL A 108 -2.14 5.72 7.70
CA VAL A 108 -3.30 5.11 8.37
C VAL A 108 -3.84 5.91 9.56
N THR A 109 -2.99 6.66 10.29
CA THR A 109 -3.45 7.44 11.44
C THR A 109 -4.57 8.41 11.06
N ILE A 110 -5.50 8.62 11.97
CA ILE A 110 -6.55 9.63 11.81
C ILE A 110 -6.09 11.03 12.23
N SER A 111 -4.99 11.11 12.98
CA SER A 111 -4.45 12.36 13.55
C SER A 111 -3.53 13.06 12.56
N ALA A 112 -3.90 14.28 12.14
CA ALA A 112 -3.06 15.13 11.30
C ALA A 112 -1.77 15.57 12.02
N SER A 113 -1.84 15.84 13.32
CA SER A 113 -0.68 16.23 14.12
C SER A 113 0.32 15.07 14.26
N GLU A 114 -0.15 13.84 14.48
CA GLU A 114 0.70 12.66 14.56
C GLU A 114 1.39 12.39 13.21
N ALA A 115 0.64 12.44 12.11
CA ALA A 115 1.21 12.28 10.77
C ALA A 115 2.27 13.35 10.47
N ASN A 116 1.99 14.62 10.82
CA ASN A 116 2.94 15.72 10.64
C ASN A 116 4.19 15.54 11.51
N ALA A 117 4.04 15.13 12.77
CA ALA A 117 5.19 14.87 13.66
C ALA A 117 6.11 13.78 13.10
N LEU A 118 5.53 12.72 12.52
CA LEU A 118 6.30 11.67 11.82
C LEU A 118 6.99 12.21 10.57
N CYS A 119 6.30 13.03 9.76
CA CYS A 119 6.93 13.68 8.61
C CYS A 119 8.13 14.53 9.04
N LYS A 120 7.99 15.32 10.13
CA LYS A 120 9.09 16.13 10.67
C LYS A 120 10.25 15.30 11.21
N LYS A 121 9.98 14.16 11.87
CA LYS A 121 11.01 13.21 12.33
C LYS A 121 11.98 12.81 11.22
N TYR A 122 11.47 12.63 10.00
CA TYR A 122 12.25 12.22 8.82
C TYR A 122 12.66 13.38 7.91
N ASN A 123 12.39 14.63 8.30
CA ASN A 123 12.61 15.83 7.48
C ASN A 123 11.92 15.74 6.12
N LEU A 124 10.69 15.20 6.09
CA LEU A 124 9.90 15.11 4.87
C LEU A 124 9.29 16.48 4.56
N THR A 125 9.47 16.91 3.32
CA THR A 125 8.99 18.22 2.84
C THR A 125 7.60 18.11 2.23
N TYR A 126 7.29 16.96 1.61
CA TYR A 126 6.03 16.70 0.93
C TYR A 126 5.45 15.34 1.30
N ALA A 127 4.13 15.23 1.23
CA ALA A 127 3.39 13.97 1.30
C ALA A 127 2.72 13.69 -0.06
N PHE A 128 3.08 12.57 -0.67
CA PHE A 128 2.49 12.03 -1.89
C PHE A 128 1.34 11.10 -1.51
N VAL A 129 0.11 11.45 -1.91
CA VAL A 129 -1.11 10.79 -1.45
C VAL A 129 -1.89 10.25 -2.63
N PRO A 130 -1.74 8.96 -2.98
CA PRO A 130 -2.56 8.29 -3.99
C PRO A 130 -4.05 8.35 -3.65
N LEU A 131 -4.90 8.53 -4.66
CA LEU A 131 -6.35 8.64 -4.47
C LEU A 131 -7.11 7.37 -4.82
N ASN A 132 -6.64 6.61 -5.81
CA ASN A 132 -7.39 5.53 -6.45
C ASN A 132 -6.80 4.14 -6.20
N ARG A 133 -5.83 4.01 -5.30
CA ARG A 133 -5.25 2.74 -4.92
C ARG A 133 -4.94 2.67 -3.42
N ASN A 134 -4.77 1.47 -2.92
CA ASN A 134 -4.13 1.22 -1.63
C ASN A 134 -2.62 1.49 -1.71
N VAL A 135 -1.98 1.68 -0.58
CA VAL A 135 -0.54 1.86 -0.46
C VAL A 135 0.12 0.62 0.10
N TYR A 136 1.35 0.37 -0.32
CA TYR A 136 2.18 -0.71 0.19
C TYR A 136 3.48 -0.17 0.76
N CYS A 137 3.59 -0.23 2.09
CA CYS A 137 4.76 0.27 2.82
C CYS A 137 5.67 -0.86 3.34
N GLY A 138 5.49 -2.10 2.86
CA GLY A 138 6.32 -3.25 3.24
C GLY A 138 5.64 -4.28 4.17
N PHE A 139 4.47 -3.96 4.77
CA PHE A 139 3.76 -4.86 5.70
C PHE A 139 2.36 -5.27 5.23
N GLY A 140 2.04 -5.05 3.98
CA GLY A 140 0.74 -5.34 3.38
C GLY A 140 0.08 -4.09 2.79
N TRP A 141 -0.93 -4.33 1.99
CA TRP A 141 -1.73 -3.30 1.37
C TRP A 141 -2.64 -2.61 2.38
N THR A 142 -2.66 -1.29 2.38
CA THR A 142 -3.34 -0.49 3.37
C THR A 142 -4.08 0.68 2.74
N SER A 143 -5.30 0.96 3.21
CA SER A 143 -6.07 2.13 2.80
C SER A 143 -5.57 3.40 3.50
N ILE A 144 -5.55 4.50 2.76
CA ILE A 144 -5.13 5.81 3.28
C ILE A 144 -6.29 6.49 3.99
N ASN A 145 -6.06 7.00 5.20
CA ASN A 145 -6.94 8.01 5.78
C ASN A 145 -6.62 9.39 5.18
N LYS A 146 -7.37 9.78 4.13
CA LYS A 146 -7.10 10.99 3.35
C LYS A 146 -7.51 12.27 4.07
N ASN A 147 -8.51 12.21 4.97
CA ASN A 147 -9.13 13.39 5.58
C ASN A 147 -8.15 14.23 6.41
N LYS A 148 -7.17 13.61 7.05
CA LYS A 148 -6.17 14.31 7.85
C LYS A 148 -5.31 15.29 7.04
N PHE A 149 -5.08 15.01 5.76
CA PHE A 149 -4.30 15.88 4.89
C PHE A 149 -5.03 17.17 4.51
N ASN A 150 -6.34 17.27 4.79
CA ASN A 150 -7.11 18.51 4.60
C ASN A 150 -6.91 19.51 5.77
N ASN A 151 -6.20 19.13 6.83
CA ASN A 151 -5.90 20.04 7.94
C ASN A 151 -4.73 20.96 7.56
N THR A 152 -5.05 22.20 7.20
CA THR A 152 -4.12 23.20 6.69
C THR A 152 -3.07 23.67 7.71
N ASN A 153 -3.26 23.39 9.01
CA ASN A 153 -2.25 23.66 10.04
C ASN A 153 -1.04 22.73 9.93
N TYR A 154 -1.18 21.60 9.24
CA TYR A 154 -0.15 20.57 9.14
C TYR A 154 0.23 20.23 7.70
N PHE A 155 -0.71 20.40 6.74
CA PHE A 155 -0.53 20.00 5.36
C PHE A 155 -1.16 21.04 4.42
N GLN A 156 -0.39 21.52 3.47
CA GLN A 156 -0.84 22.47 2.46
C GLN A 156 -0.89 21.80 1.09
N LEU A 157 -2.07 21.74 0.46
CA LEU A 157 -2.20 21.19 -0.89
C LEU A 157 -1.39 22.04 -1.89
N THR A 158 -0.49 21.40 -2.64
CA THR A 158 0.35 22.06 -3.64
C THR A 158 0.13 21.55 -5.05
N TYR A 159 -0.35 20.31 -5.19
CA TYR A 159 -0.71 19.71 -6.48
C TYR A 159 -1.86 18.72 -6.31
N SER A 160 -2.72 18.65 -7.32
CA SER A 160 -3.82 17.67 -7.38
C SER A 160 -4.16 17.36 -8.83
N ASN A 161 -4.38 16.07 -9.09
CA ASN A 161 -5.10 15.57 -10.25
C ASN A 161 -6.09 14.48 -9.81
N ASP A 162 -6.66 13.71 -10.74
CA ASP A 162 -7.68 12.70 -10.43
C ASP A 162 -7.10 11.50 -9.65
N ASP A 163 -5.79 11.25 -9.72
CA ASP A 163 -5.14 10.07 -9.18
C ASP A 163 -4.29 10.34 -7.93
N VAL A 164 -3.79 11.57 -7.74
CA VAL A 164 -2.87 11.89 -6.66
C VAL A 164 -3.01 13.32 -6.17
N LYS A 165 -2.80 13.51 -4.88
CA LYS A 165 -2.58 14.82 -4.26
C LYS A 165 -1.20 14.88 -3.63
N ILE A 166 -0.54 16.03 -3.76
CA ILE A 166 0.75 16.30 -3.12
C ILE A 166 0.55 17.46 -2.15
N PHE A 167 0.92 17.22 -0.91
CA PHE A 167 0.81 18.20 0.16
C PHE A 167 2.20 18.59 0.65
N LYS A 168 2.43 19.89 0.85
CA LYS A 168 3.58 20.38 1.58
C LYS A 168 3.37 20.15 3.07
N VAL A 169 4.37 19.66 3.77
CA VAL A 169 4.40 19.52 5.22
C VAL A 169 4.71 20.89 5.84
N VAL A 170 3.85 21.31 6.79
CA VAL A 170 3.91 22.65 7.46
C VAL A 170 4.51 22.51 8.85
#